data_480fe3e2e6c905901ea394e9ae90a3bb
#
_entry.id   480fe3e2e6c905901ea394e9ae90a3bb
#
_cell.length_a   1.000
_cell.length_b   1.000
_cell.length_c   1.000
_cell.angle_alpha   90.00
_cell.angle_beta   90.00
_cell.angle_gamma   90.00
#
_symmetry.space_group_name_H-M   'P 1'
#
loop_
_entity.id
_entity.type
_entity.pdbx_description
1 polymer ?
#
loop_
_entity_poly.entity_id
_entity_poly.type
_entity_poly.pdbx_seq_one_letter_code
_entity_poly.pdbx_strand_id
1 'polypeptide(L)'
;MSLIALLMAGLPLSQSAIILNRRDEQIRLNTCIEQIETDAELAYEDSLVWLATGNRPLARYCNAIALIALDELEEGAARLEALANAPDAITLTDRSLYMTQAGNAWLSAGLPEAAETAFDAALNMTQTDADLFKDRAAARLAQENWFGGMDDLASALALVPNDAEALGLRARAKLAVADLSGAEEDLERALDQDAENIELLVLRGDIREARRRQTPAP
;
A
#
# COMPACT_ATOMS: atom_id res chain seq x y z
N MET A 1 28.22 3.69 -29.83
CA MET A 1 28.66 4.54 -28.70
C MET A 1 27.47 5.39 -28.28
N SER A 2 26.96 5.15 -27.08
CA SER A 2 25.67 5.63 -26.60
C SER A 2 25.66 7.14 -26.36
N LEU A 3 24.59 7.86 -26.75
CA LEU A 3 24.38 9.28 -26.48
C LEU A 3 24.56 9.67 -24.99
N ILE A 4 24.41 8.73 -24.09
CA ILE A 4 24.61 8.87 -22.64
C ILE A 4 26.08 9.16 -22.28
N ALA A 5 27.04 8.60 -23.02
CA ALA A 5 28.46 8.84 -22.77
C ALA A 5 28.92 10.26 -23.18
N LEU A 6 28.22 10.89 -24.13
CA LEU A 6 28.56 12.24 -24.58
C LEU A 6 28.04 13.34 -23.63
N LEU A 7 26.93 13.08 -22.91
CA LEU A 7 26.37 14.01 -21.92
C LEU A 7 27.16 14.07 -20.61
N MET A 8 27.90 12.99 -20.28
CA MET A 8 28.69 12.92 -19.04
C MET A 8 30.03 13.64 -19.12
N ALA A 9 30.54 13.92 -20.33
CA ALA A 9 31.85 14.56 -20.55
C ALA A 9 31.91 16.06 -20.19
N GLY A 10 30.77 16.68 -19.89
CA GLY A 10 30.67 18.10 -19.51
C GLY A 10 30.30 18.38 -18.06
N LEU A 11 30.06 17.34 -17.24
CA LEU A 11 29.70 17.52 -15.82
C LEU A 11 30.96 17.61 -14.96
N PRO A 12 30.97 18.48 -13.90
CA PRO A 12 32.05 18.50 -12.95
C PRO A 12 32.20 17.11 -12.29
N LEU A 13 33.45 16.70 -12.00
CA LEU A 13 33.76 15.38 -11.43
C LEU A 13 32.92 15.00 -10.20
N SER A 14 32.55 15.97 -9.37
CA SER A 14 31.67 15.78 -8.21
C SER A 14 30.25 15.36 -8.60
N GLN A 15 29.67 15.95 -9.66
CA GLN A 15 28.33 15.61 -10.15
C GLN A 15 28.33 14.24 -10.83
N SER A 16 29.37 13.91 -11.58
CA SER A 16 29.52 12.58 -12.19
C SER A 16 29.60 11.48 -11.12
N ALA A 17 30.35 11.70 -10.06
CA ALA A 17 30.47 10.76 -8.94
C ALA A 17 29.14 10.56 -8.20
N ILE A 18 28.37 11.64 -7.98
CA ILE A 18 27.02 11.55 -7.35
C ILE A 18 26.06 10.75 -8.22
N ILE A 19 26.06 10.98 -9.54
CA ILE A 19 25.19 10.27 -10.48
C ILE A 19 25.55 8.78 -10.53
N LEU A 20 26.83 8.43 -10.57
CA LEU A 20 27.29 7.04 -10.56
C LEU A 20 26.88 6.34 -9.24
N ASN A 21 27.11 6.99 -8.11
CA ASN A 21 26.74 6.44 -6.81
C ASN A 21 25.22 6.19 -6.69
N ARG A 22 24.37 7.13 -7.15
CA ARG A 22 22.90 6.93 -7.17
C ARG A 22 22.49 5.76 -8.07
N ARG A 23 23.15 5.59 -9.20
CA ARG A 23 22.87 4.48 -10.11
C ARG A 23 23.25 3.14 -9.48
N ASP A 24 24.38 3.07 -8.81
CA ASP A 24 24.83 1.85 -8.12
C ASP A 24 23.90 1.49 -6.97
N GLU A 25 23.44 2.46 -6.20
CA GLU A 25 22.44 2.27 -5.14
C GLU A 25 21.10 1.73 -5.70
N GLN A 26 20.64 2.27 -6.84
CA GLN A 26 19.41 1.80 -7.48
C GLN A 26 19.55 0.37 -8.04
N ILE A 27 20.69 0.03 -8.59
CA ILE A 27 20.97 -1.34 -9.04
C ILE A 27 20.94 -2.29 -7.85
N ARG A 28 21.57 -1.93 -6.72
CA ARG A 28 21.52 -2.74 -5.50
C ARG A 28 20.11 -2.94 -4.97
N LEU A 29 19.29 -1.88 -5.00
CA LEU A 29 17.89 -1.99 -4.60
C LEU A 29 17.11 -2.94 -5.52
N ASN A 30 17.27 -2.83 -6.82
CA ASN A 30 16.59 -3.73 -7.77
C ASN A 30 17.02 -5.19 -7.52
N THR A 31 18.31 -5.44 -7.29
CA THR A 31 18.81 -6.78 -6.93
C THR A 31 18.18 -7.28 -5.62
N CYS A 32 18.06 -6.42 -4.62
CA CYS A 32 17.37 -6.76 -3.37
C CYS A 32 15.91 -7.17 -3.61
N ILE A 33 15.16 -6.39 -4.40
CA ILE A 33 13.75 -6.68 -4.71
C ILE A 33 13.61 -8.03 -5.44
N GLU A 34 14.44 -8.28 -6.46
CA GLU A 34 14.47 -9.55 -7.18
C GLU A 34 14.83 -10.73 -6.26
N GLN A 35 15.73 -10.51 -5.32
CA GLN A 35 16.19 -11.52 -4.36
C GLN A 35 15.09 -11.84 -3.33
N ILE A 36 14.32 -10.85 -2.88
CA ILE A 36 13.16 -11.04 -1.98
C ILE A 36 12.15 -12.03 -2.58
N GLU A 37 11.91 -11.98 -3.89
CA GLU A 37 10.96 -12.88 -4.56
C GLU A 37 11.44 -14.34 -4.58
N THR A 38 12.75 -14.58 -4.46
CA THR A 38 13.35 -15.92 -4.57
C THR A 38 13.87 -16.45 -3.25
N ASP A 39 14.47 -15.60 -2.43
CA ASP A 39 15.10 -15.91 -1.14
C ASP A 39 15.11 -14.66 -0.25
N ALA A 40 14.04 -14.44 0.52
CA ALA A 40 13.88 -13.28 1.39
C ALA A 40 14.91 -13.27 2.54
N GLU A 41 15.37 -14.45 3.02
CA GLU A 41 16.36 -14.54 4.08
C GLU A 41 17.73 -14.05 3.59
N LEU A 42 18.15 -14.48 2.41
CA LEU A 42 19.38 -14.00 1.78
C LEU A 42 19.30 -12.49 1.47
N ALA A 43 18.15 -12.00 0.99
CA ALA A 43 17.95 -10.57 0.77
C ALA A 43 18.10 -9.76 2.07
N TYR A 44 17.57 -10.29 3.17
CA TYR A 44 17.72 -9.67 4.48
C TYR A 44 19.18 -9.64 4.94
N GLU A 45 19.91 -10.76 4.83
CA GLU A 45 21.33 -10.83 5.19
C GLU A 45 22.17 -9.86 4.35
N ASP A 46 21.99 -9.83 3.03
CA ASP A 46 22.67 -8.90 2.13
C ASP A 46 22.35 -7.44 2.43
N SER A 47 21.11 -7.16 2.85
CA SER A 47 20.71 -5.82 3.29
C SER A 47 21.46 -5.35 4.54
N LEU A 48 21.75 -6.26 5.49
CA LEU A 48 22.56 -5.95 6.68
C LEU A 48 24.00 -5.60 6.29
N VAL A 49 24.60 -6.33 5.35
CA VAL A 49 25.91 -6.01 4.80
C VAL A 49 25.89 -4.64 4.12
N TRP A 50 24.82 -4.34 3.37
CA TRP A 50 24.68 -3.04 2.73
C TRP A 50 24.54 -1.90 3.74
N LEU A 51 23.75 -2.07 4.79
CA LEU A 51 23.63 -1.11 5.90
C LEU A 51 24.97 -0.81 6.56
N ALA A 52 25.83 -1.84 6.75
CA ALA A 52 27.14 -1.67 7.33
C ALA A 52 28.08 -0.82 6.43
N THR A 53 27.83 -0.73 5.12
CA THR A 53 28.63 0.09 4.20
C THR A 53 28.21 1.56 4.15
N GLY A 54 27.15 1.98 4.85
CA GLY A 54 26.78 3.39 4.85
C GLY A 54 25.34 3.75 5.21
N ASN A 55 24.55 2.90 5.84
CA ASN A 55 23.19 3.17 6.39
C ASN A 55 22.33 4.14 5.54
N ARG A 56 22.35 3.96 4.23
CA ARG A 56 21.69 4.84 3.26
C ARG A 56 20.19 4.54 3.14
N PRO A 57 19.35 5.48 2.67
CA PRO A 57 17.91 5.27 2.55
C PRO A 57 17.51 3.99 1.81
N LEU A 58 18.13 3.69 0.66
CA LEU A 58 17.79 2.50 -0.12
C LEU A 58 18.22 1.19 0.56
N ALA A 59 19.31 1.19 1.34
CA ALA A 59 19.69 0.04 2.14
C ALA A 59 18.70 -0.23 3.28
N ARG A 60 18.22 0.85 3.95
CA ARG A 60 17.19 0.75 4.99
C ARG A 60 15.86 0.29 4.41
N TYR A 61 15.52 0.76 3.21
CA TYR A 61 14.32 0.33 2.51
C TYR A 61 14.38 -1.16 2.15
N CYS A 62 15.46 -1.62 1.51
CA CYS A 62 15.66 -3.04 1.21
C CYS A 62 15.55 -3.91 2.48
N ASN A 63 16.19 -3.51 3.57
CA ASN A 63 16.14 -4.23 4.84
C ASN A 63 14.70 -4.31 5.40
N ALA A 64 13.93 -3.23 5.34
CA ALA A 64 12.56 -3.20 5.83
C ALA A 64 11.62 -4.09 5.02
N ILE A 65 11.69 -4.04 3.67
CA ILE A 65 10.83 -4.88 2.82
C ILE A 65 11.23 -6.36 2.86
N ALA A 66 12.51 -6.67 3.09
CA ALA A 66 12.95 -8.05 3.32
C ALA A 66 12.38 -8.63 4.62
N LEU A 67 12.28 -7.83 5.70
CA LEU A 67 11.61 -8.24 6.93
C LEU A 67 10.12 -8.51 6.71
N ILE A 68 9.43 -7.65 5.96
CA ILE A 68 8.01 -7.86 5.62
C ILE A 68 7.85 -9.19 4.86
N ALA A 69 8.74 -9.48 3.93
CA ALA A 69 8.72 -10.73 3.17
C ALA A 69 9.03 -11.98 4.03
N LEU A 70 9.71 -11.80 5.16
CA LEU A 70 9.96 -12.84 6.17
C LEU A 70 8.83 -12.96 7.21
N ASP A 71 7.69 -12.29 7.00
CA ASP A 71 6.55 -12.22 7.93
C ASP A 71 6.86 -11.47 9.25
N GLU A 72 8.00 -10.76 9.31
CA GLU A 72 8.36 -9.87 10.42
C GLU A 72 7.70 -8.49 10.20
N LEU A 73 6.36 -8.50 10.13
CA LEU A 73 5.54 -7.40 9.64
C LEU A 73 5.69 -6.12 10.48
N GLU A 74 5.61 -6.26 11.81
CA GLU A 74 5.68 -5.13 12.73
C GLU A 74 7.04 -4.42 12.69
N GLU A 75 8.12 -5.19 12.68
CA GLU A 75 9.48 -4.64 12.60
C GLU A 75 9.73 -3.98 11.24
N GLY A 76 9.29 -4.61 10.15
CA GLY A 76 9.37 -4.05 8.81
C GLY A 76 8.62 -2.74 8.68
N ALA A 77 7.39 -2.68 9.17
CA ALA A 77 6.55 -1.48 9.19
C ALA A 77 7.21 -0.35 10.00
N ALA A 78 7.68 -0.64 11.22
CA ALA A 78 8.35 0.36 12.05
C ALA A 78 9.62 0.93 11.39
N ARG A 79 10.38 0.10 10.67
CA ARG A 79 11.56 0.56 9.90
C ARG A 79 11.18 1.44 8.72
N LEU A 80 10.08 1.16 8.03
CA LEU A 80 9.57 2.00 6.95
C LEU A 80 9.12 3.36 7.47
N GLU A 81 8.39 3.41 8.59
CA GLU A 81 8.01 4.67 9.23
C GLU A 81 9.23 5.49 9.68
N ALA A 82 10.21 4.83 10.31
CA ALA A 82 11.45 5.48 10.69
C ALA A 82 12.20 6.05 9.48
N LEU A 83 12.20 5.33 8.36
CA LEU A 83 12.80 5.77 7.11
C LEU A 83 12.03 6.97 6.51
N ALA A 84 10.71 6.92 6.48
CA ALA A 84 9.87 8.00 5.97
C ALA A 84 10.08 9.31 6.76
N ASN A 85 10.32 9.20 8.07
CA ASN A 85 10.57 10.33 8.96
C ASN A 85 12.03 10.76 9.02
N ALA A 86 12.94 10.03 8.39
CA ALA A 86 14.36 10.35 8.42
C ALA A 86 14.68 11.64 7.65
N PRO A 87 15.63 12.46 8.12
CA PRO A 87 15.99 13.72 7.46
C PRO A 87 16.64 13.53 6.09
N ASP A 88 17.19 12.36 5.82
CA ASP A 88 17.81 11.94 4.57
C ASP A 88 16.87 11.15 3.65
N ALA A 89 15.59 10.99 4.00
CA ALA A 89 14.57 10.46 3.11
C ALA A 89 14.47 11.34 1.85
N ILE A 90 14.51 10.71 0.67
CA ILE A 90 14.93 11.36 -0.58
C ILE A 90 13.91 12.41 -1.06
N THR A 91 12.61 12.05 -1.18
CA THR A 91 11.54 12.94 -1.66
C THR A 91 10.26 12.75 -0.86
N LEU A 92 9.28 13.67 -1.02
CA LEU A 92 7.94 13.50 -0.43
C LEU A 92 7.23 12.26 -1.00
N THR A 93 7.45 11.96 -2.28
CA THR A 93 6.90 10.76 -2.93
C THR A 93 7.47 9.48 -2.31
N ASP A 94 8.79 9.42 -2.06
CA ASP A 94 9.39 8.26 -1.39
C ASP A 94 8.86 8.11 0.03
N ARG A 95 8.69 9.20 0.77
CA ARG A 95 8.12 9.18 2.13
C ARG A 95 6.69 8.68 2.16
N SER A 96 5.86 9.13 1.21
CA SER A 96 4.49 8.64 1.05
C SER A 96 4.47 7.14 0.76
N LEU A 97 5.31 6.67 -0.17
CA LEU A 97 5.44 5.25 -0.49
C LEU A 97 5.84 4.43 0.76
N TYR A 98 6.82 4.88 1.52
CA TYR A 98 7.25 4.16 2.72
C TYR A 98 6.14 4.11 3.78
N MET A 99 5.39 5.20 3.97
CA MET A 99 4.24 5.22 4.87
C MET A 99 3.10 4.31 4.38
N THR A 100 2.82 4.29 3.07
CA THR A 100 1.83 3.37 2.49
C THR A 100 2.21 1.91 2.73
N GLN A 101 3.46 1.55 2.48
CA GLN A 101 3.94 0.18 2.71
C GLN A 101 3.97 -0.19 4.21
N ALA A 102 4.31 0.77 5.09
CA ALA A 102 4.21 0.57 6.53
C ALA A 102 2.76 0.31 6.95
N GLY A 103 1.81 1.11 6.43
CA GLY A 103 0.39 0.91 6.68
C GLY A 103 -0.11 -0.46 6.25
N ASN A 104 0.28 -0.91 5.06
CA ASN A 104 -0.08 -2.25 4.57
C ASN A 104 0.52 -3.37 5.44
N ALA A 105 1.76 -3.21 5.90
CA ALA A 105 2.38 -4.17 6.80
C ALA A 105 1.70 -4.19 8.19
N TRP A 106 1.35 -3.01 8.76
CA TRP A 106 0.57 -2.92 9.99
C TRP A 106 -0.80 -3.57 9.87
N LEU A 107 -1.49 -3.35 8.74
CA LEU A 107 -2.80 -3.95 8.50
C LEU A 107 -2.69 -5.48 8.41
N SER A 108 -1.67 -5.98 7.71
CA SER A 108 -1.37 -7.42 7.60
C SER A 108 -0.97 -8.03 8.95
N ALA A 109 -0.33 -7.27 9.83
CA ALA A 109 -0.02 -7.67 11.21
C ALA A 109 -1.26 -7.65 12.14
N GLY A 110 -2.45 -7.24 11.65
CA GLY A 110 -3.67 -7.14 12.44
C GLY A 110 -3.69 -5.91 13.37
N LEU A 111 -2.96 -4.85 13.03
CA LEU A 111 -2.84 -3.58 13.77
C LEU A 111 -3.45 -2.42 12.97
N PRO A 112 -4.79 -2.41 12.78
CA PRO A 112 -5.45 -1.47 11.86
C PRO A 112 -5.36 0.00 12.33
N GLU A 113 -5.23 0.28 13.62
CA GLU A 113 -5.04 1.64 14.14
C GLU A 113 -3.67 2.21 13.75
N ALA A 114 -2.63 1.39 13.79
CA ALA A 114 -1.29 1.76 13.32
C ALA A 114 -1.29 1.96 11.80
N ALA A 115 -1.97 1.08 11.07
CA ALA A 115 -2.16 1.20 9.63
C ALA A 115 -2.85 2.51 9.24
N GLU A 116 -3.98 2.87 9.88
CA GLU A 116 -4.68 4.13 9.65
C GLU A 116 -3.76 5.33 9.87
N THR A 117 -2.96 5.31 10.94
CA THR A 117 -2.00 6.39 11.24
C THR A 117 -0.95 6.56 10.14
N ALA A 118 -0.41 5.45 9.62
CA ALA A 118 0.56 5.47 8.53
C ALA A 118 -0.07 5.97 7.23
N PHE A 119 -1.30 5.52 6.88
CA PHE A 119 -2.02 6.01 5.71
C PHE A 119 -2.42 7.48 5.81
N ASP A 120 -2.78 7.97 7.00
CA ASP A 120 -3.01 9.39 7.25
C ASP A 120 -1.75 10.22 6.96
N ALA A 121 -0.59 9.75 7.42
CA ALA A 121 0.69 10.39 7.11
C ALA A 121 0.99 10.39 5.61
N ALA A 122 0.74 9.28 4.90
CA ALA A 122 0.92 9.19 3.46
C ALA A 122 -0.02 10.15 2.69
N LEU A 123 -1.32 10.20 3.05
CA LEU A 123 -2.32 11.09 2.44
C LEU A 123 -2.02 12.58 2.67
N ASN A 124 -1.39 12.94 3.78
CA ASN A 124 -0.91 14.30 4.00
C ASN A 124 0.20 14.71 3.02
N MET A 125 0.90 13.75 2.42
CA MET A 125 1.96 13.98 1.44
C MET A 125 1.44 13.88 -0.01
N THR A 126 0.41 13.02 -0.25
CA THR A 126 -0.15 12.73 -1.58
C THR A 126 -1.68 12.78 -1.51
N GLN A 127 -2.28 13.93 -1.83
CA GLN A 127 -3.71 14.20 -1.59
C GLN A 127 -4.68 13.56 -2.59
N THR A 128 -4.21 12.92 -3.67
CA THR A 128 -5.04 12.46 -4.80
C THR A 128 -4.66 11.06 -5.26
N ASP A 129 -4.69 10.10 -4.35
CA ASP A 129 -4.37 8.71 -4.63
C ASP A 129 -5.55 7.81 -4.25
N ALA A 130 -6.21 7.20 -5.25
CA ALA A 130 -7.38 6.36 -5.05
C ALA A 130 -7.05 5.09 -4.27
N ASP A 131 -5.88 4.50 -4.54
CA ASP A 131 -5.46 3.27 -3.86
C ASP A 131 -5.19 3.55 -2.38
N LEU A 132 -4.57 4.67 -2.07
CA LEU A 132 -4.29 5.06 -0.69
C LEU A 132 -5.58 5.36 0.12
N PHE A 133 -6.62 5.89 -0.52
CA PHE A 133 -7.94 6.00 0.11
C PHE A 133 -8.56 4.62 0.36
N LYS A 134 -8.42 3.66 -0.57
CA LYS A 134 -8.87 2.26 -0.35
C LYS A 134 -8.12 1.60 0.79
N ASP A 135 -6.81 1.75 0.85
CA ASP A 135 -5.97 1.18 1.90
C ASP A 135 -6.39 1.71 3.28
N ARG A 136 -6.58 3.03 3.42
CA ARG A 136 -7.07 3.61 4.68
C ARG A 136 -8.50 3.16 5.00
N ALA A 137 -9.37 3.07 4.01
CA ALA A 137 -10.70 2.52 4.19
C ALA A 137 -10.64 1.09 4.73
N ALA A 138 -9.78 0.23 4.20
CA ALA A 138 -9.61 -1.13 4.69
C ALA A 138 -9.19 -1.15 6.17
N ALA A 139 -8.26 -0.30 6.57
CA ALA A 139 -7.86 -0.15 7.99
C ALA A 139 -9.03 0.31 8.87
N ARG A 140 -9.83 1.27 8.43
CA ARG A 140 -11.03 1.75 9.15
C ARG A 140 -12.11 0.69 9.26
N LEU A 141 -12.34 -0.06 8.18
CA LEU A 141 -13.32 -1.16 8.19
C LEU A 141 -12.88 -2.29 9.13
N ALA A 142 -11.58 -2.57 9.22
CA ALA A 142 -11.05 -3.53 10.19
C ALA A 142 -11.26 -3.09 11.65
N GLN A 143 -11.38 -1.78 11.91
CA GLN A 143 -11.72 -1.19 13.20
C GLN A 143 -13.25 -1.05 13.40
N GLU A 144 -14.07 -1.59 12.51
CA GLU A 144 -15.53 -1.40 12.48
C GLU A 144 -15.96 0.08 12.33
N ASN A 145 -15.05 0.97 11.91
CA ASN A 145 -15.37 2.36 11.57
C ASN A 145 -15.99 2.42 10.17
N TRP A 146 -17.21 1.89 10.05
CA TRP A 146 -17.91 1.73 8.77
C TRP A 146 -18.11 3.06 8.04
N PHE A 147 -18.50 4.12 8.77
CA PHE A 147 -18.75 5.44 8.16
C PHE A 147 -17.46 6.10 7.67
N GLY A 148 -16.40 6.07 8.48
CA GLY A 148 -15.10 6.58 8.06
C GLY A 148 -14.52 5.83 6.84
N GLY A 149 -14.71 4.50 6.80
CA GLY A 149 -14.34 3.70 5.64
C GLY A 149 -15.15 4.05 4.39
N MET A 150 -16.46 4.24 4.52
CA MET A 150 -17.33 4.66 3.39
C MET A 150 -16.96 6.05 2.85
N ASP A 151 -16.55 7.00 3.69
CA ASP A 151 -16.10 8.33 3.27
C ASP A 151 -14.81 8.26 2.44
N ASP A 152 -13.86 7.43 2.85
CA ASP A 152 -12.63 7.18 2.07
C ASP A 152 -12.94 6.49 0.74
N LEU A 153 -13.81 5.47 0.75
CA LEU A 153 -14.22 4.79 -0.48
C LEU A 153 -15.00 5.71 -1.42
N ALA A 154 -15.76 6.66 -0.90
CA ALA A 154 -16.36 7.69 -1.72
C ALA A 154 -15.32 8.60 -2.38
N SER A 155 -14.22 8.92 -1.65
CA SER A 155 -13.10 9.68 -2.19
C SER A 155 -12.35 8.89 -3.27
N ALA A 156 -12.08 7.60 -3.04
CA ALA A 156 -11.48 6.71 -4.05
C ALA A 156 -12.35 6.62 -5.32
N LEU A 157 -13.66 6.43 -5.16
CA LEU A 157 -14.61 6.34 -6.28
C LEU A 157 -14.86 7.67 -6.99
N ALA A 158 -14.58 8.80 -6.36
CA ALA A 158 -14.57 10.11 -7.04
C ALA A 158 -13.39 10.21 -8.02
N LEU A 159 -12.26 9.55 -7.73
CA LEU A 159 -11.09 9.48 -8.59
C LEU A 159 -11.23 8.37 -9.65
N VAL A 160 -11.71 7.20 -9.25
CA VAL A 160 -11.91 6.02 -10.11
C VAL A 160 -13.34 5.49 -9.95
N PRO A 161 -14.33 6.00 -10.70
CA PRO A 161 -15.76 5.75 -10.46
C PRO A 161 -16.22 4.28 -10.55
N ASN A 162 -15.48 3.44 -11.25
CA ASN A 162 -15.80 2.03 -11.47
C ASN A 162 -14.73 1.08 -10.92
N ASP A 163 -14.05 1.47 -9.86
CA ASP A 163 -13.13 0.58 -9.14
C ASP A 163 -13.94 -0.52 -8.43
N ALA A 164 -13.81 -1.77 -8.93
CA ALA A 164 -14.58 -2.91 -8.42
C ALA A 164 -14.25 -3.22 -6.95
N GLU A 165 -13.00 -3.05 -6.54
CA GLU A 165 -12.56 -3.25 -5.17
C GLU A 165 -13.16 -2.21 -4.23
N ALA A 166 -13.08 -0.93 -4.57
CA ALA A 166 -13.67 0.15 -3.78
C ALA A 166 -15.19 0.00 -3.64
N LEU A 167 -15.88 -0.37 -4.73
CA LEU A 167 -17.32 -0.66 -4.71
C LEU A 167 -17.64 -1.87 -3.83
N GLY A 168 -16.87 -2.95 -3.92
CA GLY A 168 -17.03 -4.15 -3.09
C GLY A 168 -16.82 -3.87 -1.60
N LEU A 169 -15.76 -3.13 -1.25
CA LEU A 169 -15.50 -2.72 0.13
C LEU A 169 -16.62 -1.83 0.67
N ARG A 170 -17.14 -0.88 -0.14
CA ARG A 170 -18.22 0.00 0.29
C ARG A 170 -19.55 -0.76 0.42
N ALA A 171 -19.83 -1.72 -0.44
CA ALA A 171 -20.98 -2.61 -0.30
C ALA A 171 -20.90 -3.43 1.00
N ARG A 172 -19.73 -3.92 1.37
CA ARG A 172 -19.51 -4.62 2.65
C ARG A 172 -19.75 -3.70 3.85
N ALA A 173 -19.25 -2.47 3.81
CA ALA A 173 -19.48 -1.49 4.86
C ALA A 173 -20.99 -1.13 5.00
N LYS A 174 -21.69 -0.93 3.87
CA LYS A 174 -23.15 -0.68 3.84
C LYS A 174 -23.94 -1.87 4.40
N LEU A 175 -23.53 -3.10 4.08
CA LEU A 175 -24.14 -4.30 4.65
C LEU A 175 -23.98 -4.33 6.18
N ALA A 176 -22.81 -3.98 6.70
CA ALA A 176 -22.55 -3.94 8.15
C ALA A 176 -23.45 -2.94 8.89
N VAL A 177 -23.79 -1.82 8.26
CA VAL A 177 -24.73 -0.83 8.82
C VAL A 177 -26.20 -1.07 8.41
N ALA A 178 -26.50 -2.24 7.84
CA ALA A 178 -27.82 -2.67 7.40
C ALA A 178 -28.45 -1.81 6.26
N ASP A 179 -27.67 -1.05 5.53
CA ASP A 179 -28.06 -0.41 4.26
C ASP A 179 -28.02 -1.43 3.12
N LEU A 180 -29.01 -2.32 3.10
CA LEU A 180 -29.05 -3.42 2.12
C LEU A 180 -29.23 -2.91 0.68
N SER A 181 -29.97 -1.82 0.50
CA SER A 181 -30.25 -1.26 -0.84
C SER A 181 -28.97 -0.65 -1.43
N GLY A 182 -28.24 0.13 -0.64
CA GLY A 182 -26.98 0.71 -1.06
C GLY A 182 -25.89 -0.35 -1.25
N ALA A 183 -25.90 -1.42 -0.43
CA ALA A 183 -24.98 -2.53 -0.60
C ALA A 183 -25.21 -3.29 -1.93
N GLU A 184 -26.48 -3.55 -2.29
CA GLU A 184 -26.82 -4.17 -3.58
C GLU A 184 -26.41 -3.32 -4.77
N GLU A 185 -26.66 -2.00 -4.73
CA GLU A 185 -26.28 -1.09 -5.82
C GLU A 185 -24.78 -1.09 -6.07
N ASP A 186 -23.99 -0.95 -5.01
CA ASP A 186 -22.51 -0.97 -5.15
C ASP A 186 -22.00 -2.34 -5.60
N LEU A 187 -22.57 -3.43 -5.08
CA LEU A 187 -22.21 -4.79 -5.48
C LEU A 187 -22.53 -5.08 -6.95
N GLU A 188 -23.69 -4.66 -7.47
CA GLU A 188 -24.03 -4.82 -8.89
C GLU A 188 -23.01 -4.10 -9.77
N ARG A 189 -22.68 -2.86 -9.43
CA ARG A 189 -21.67 -2.09 -10.15
C ARG A 189 -20.27 -2.75 -10.09
N ALA A 190 -19.89 -3.33 -8.94
CA ALA A 190 -18.63 -4.06 -8.81
C ALA A 190 -18.61 -5.31 -9.70
N LEU A 191 -19.70 -6.10 -9.72
CA LEU A 191 -19.83 -7.30 -10.54
C LEU A 191 -19.91 -6.99 -12.04
N ASP A 192 -20.37 -5.81 -12.44
CA ASP A 192 -20.29 -5.36 -13.83
C ASP A 192 -18.85 -5.17 -14.30
N GLN A 193 -17.91 -4.91 -13.39
CA GLN A 193 -16.48 -4.78 -13.71
C GLN A 193 -15.74 -6.11 -13.61
N ASP A 194 -16.11 -6.97 -12.65
CA ASP A 194 -15.48 -8.26 -12.40
C ASP A 194 -16.54 -9.31 -11.97
N ALA A 195 -17.22 -9.89 -12.95
CA ALA A 195 -18.34 -10.82 -12.75
C ALA A 195 -17.94 -12.16 -12.10
N GLU A 196 -16.65 -12.52 -12.20
CA GLU A 196 -16.13 -13.79 -11.68
C GLU A 196 -15.44 -13.67 -10.33
N ASN A 197 -15.37 -12.47 -9.75
CA ASN A 197 -14.73 -12.20 -8.48
C ASN A 197 -15.42 -12.96 -7.34
N ILE A 198 -14.69 -13.89 -6.74
CA ILE A 198 -15.23 -14.80 -5.72
C ILE A 198 -15.70 -14.02 -4.49
N GLU A 199 -14.97 -12.99 -4.08
CA GLU A 199 -15.33 -12.21 -2.88
C GLU A 199 -16.64 -11.43 -3.09
N LEU A 200 -16.84 -10.85 -4.28
CA LEU A 200 -18.08 -10.19 -4.64
C LEU A 200 -19.26 -11.18 -4.72
N LEU A 201 -19.01 -12.39 -5.22
CA LEU A 201 -20.01 -13.45 -5.26
C LEU A 201 -20.40 -13.93 -3.86
N VAL A 202 -19.47 -14.04 -2.94
CA VAL A 202 -19.72 -14.33 -1.52
C VAL A 202 -20.54 -13.20 -0.89
N LEU A 203 -20.11 -11.93 -1.06
CA LEU A 203 -20.83 -10.77 -0.56
C LEU A 203 -22.27 -10.71 -1.07
N ARG A 204 -22.52 -11.10 -2.32
CA ARG A 204 -23.88 -11.25 -2.87
C ARG A 204 -24.73 -12.25 -2.08
N GLY A 205 -24.10 -13.35 -1.66
CA GLY A 205 -24.72 -14.34 -0.80
C GLY A 205 -25.13 -13.76 0.55
N ASP A 206 -24.22 -13.02 1.18
CA ASP A 206 -24.43 -12.40 2.49
C ASP A 206 -25.53 -11.34 2.46
N ILE A 207 -25.55 -10.49 1.46
CA ILE A 207 -26.61 -9.47 1.28
C ILE A 207 -27.99 -10.13 1.10
N ARG A 208 -28.07 -11.19 0.27
CA ARG A 208 -29.32 -11.94 0.07
C ARG A 208 -29.79 -12.60 1.35
N GLU A 209 -28.88 -13.13 2.17
CA GLU A 209 -29.22 -13.71 3.46
C GLU A 209 -29.72 -12.65 4.44
N ALA A 210 -29.03 -11.51 4.52
CA ALA A 210 -29.46 -10.38 5.35
C ALA A 210 -30.86 -9.88 4.95
N ARG A 211 -31.16 -9.80 3.65
CA ARG A 211 -32.49 -9.43 3.15
C ARG A 211 -33.57 -10.44 3.55
N ARG A 212 -33.30 -11.74 3.45
CA ARG A 212 -34.24 -12.78 3.89
C ARG A 212 -34.57 -12.68 5.39
N ARG A 213 -33.60 -12.33 6.22
CA ARG A 213 -33.80 -12.14 7.66
C ARG A 213 -34.67 -10.92 8.00
N GLN A 214 -34.63 -9.87 7.17
CA GLN A 214 -35.46 -8.68 7.34
C GLN A 214 -36.91 -8.88 6.87
N THR A 215 -37.18 -9.86 5.99
CA THR A 215 -38.52 -10.16 5.49
C THR A 215 -39.08 -11.32 6.34
N PRO A 216 -40.00 -11.07 7.30
CA PRO A 216 -40.59 -12.16 8.06
C PRO A 216 -41.33 -13.11 7.12
N ALA A 217 -41.22 -14.40 7.36
CA ALA A 217 -42.01 -15.41 6.66
C ALA A 217 -43.52 -15.11 6.83
N PRO A 218 -44.30 -15.25 5.77
CA PRO A 218 -45.75 -15.01 5.80
C PRO A 218 -46.50 -15.92 6.77
#